data_802d43834b279cb3b51b480ab8490713
#
_entry.id   802d43834b279cb3b51b480ab8490713
#
_cell.length_a   1.000
_cell.length_b   1.000
_cell.length_c   1.000
_cell.angle_alpha   90.00
_cell.angle_beta   90.00
_cell.angle_gamma   90.00
#
_symmetry.space_group_name_H-M   'P 1'
#
loop_
_entity.id
_entity.type
_entity.pdbx_description
1 polymer ?
#
loop_
_entity_poly.entity_id
_entity_poly.type
_entity_poly.pdbx_seq_one_letter_code
_entity_poly.pdbx_strand_id
1 'polypeptide(L)'
;TNYKTTTKFMQILRASTREQLLLCYGVMKELRPHHTAETFLETIRQMFGEGYQLWYIEDEGKAMCAAGFRITTTFYDGPIIDFDDFVTREEARKKGYAARLFDKLVDIAATNKIKTIHLNSAHHRYDAHRFYLNKKMKIIAHHFRLEV
;
A
#
# COMPACT_ATOMS: atom_id res chain seq x y z
N THR A 1 2.44 34.29 -23.30
CA THR A 1 2.34 33.68 -21.96
C THR A 1 2.31 32.17 -22.12
N ASN A 2 3.49 31.55 -22.04
CA ASN A 2 3.62 30.07 -22.14
C ASN A 2 3.16 29.42 -20.84
N TYR A 3 1.94 28.92 -20.84
CA TYR A 3 1.54 27.92 -19.85
C TYR A 3 2.25 26.60 -20.23
N LYS A 4 3.36 26.33 -19.57
CA LYS A 4 3.92 24.98 -19.55
C LYS A 4 2.95 24.10 -18.77
N THR A 5 2.05 23.44 -19.48
CA THR A 5 1.31 22.30 -18.96
C THR A 5 2.36 21.20 -18.70
N THR A 6 2.83 21.15 -17.47
CA THR A 6 3.66 20.02 -17.03
C THR A 6 2.73 18.82 -16.99
N THR A 7 2.77 18.01 -18.04
CA THR A 7 2.09 16.71 -18.04
C THR A 7 2.77 15.91 -16.92
N LYS A 8 2.11 15.81 -15.77
CA LYS A 8 2.58 14.99 -14.66
C LYS A 8 2.40 13.53 -15.07
N PHE A 9 3.50 12.89 -15.44
CA PHE A 9 3.51 11.46 -15.73
C PHE A 9 3.19 10.66 -14.44
N MET A 10 2.52 9.52 -14.61
CA MET A 10 2.33 8.55 -13.55
C MET A 10 3.68 8.14 -12.95
N GLN A 11 3.81 8.20 -11.63
CA GLN A 11 5.01 7.84 -10.89
C GLN A 11 4.68 6.90 -9.74
N ILE A 12 5.58 5.95 -9.49
CA ILE A 12 5.52 5.10 -8.30
C ILE A 12 6.61 5.59 -7.34
N LEU A 13 6.20 6.03 -6.17
CA LEU A 13 7.06 6.72 -5.20
C LEU A 13 6.93 6.10 -3.81
N ARG A 14 8.03 6.18 -3.04
CA ARG A 14 8.01 5.94 -1.61
C ARG A 14 7.70 7.26 -0.89
N ALA A 15 6.68 7.26 -0.05
CA ALA A 15 6.29 8.45 0.70
C ALA A 15 7.28 8.70 1.85
N SER A 16 7.82 9.91 1.91
CA SER A 16 8.76 10.34 2.96
C SER A 16 8.52 11.76 3.44
N THR A 17 8.04 12.65 2.59
CA THR A 17 7.79 14.05 2.94
C THR A 17 6.36 14.25 3.47
N ARG A 18 6.15 15.31 4.25
CA ARG A 18 4.82 15.68 4.71
C ARG A 18 3.82 15.83 3.56
N GLU A 19 4.24 16.44 2.47
CA GLU A 19 3.40 16.65 1.28
C GLU A 19 2.97 15.31 0.65
N GLN A 20 3.91 14.38 0.51
CA GLN A 20 3.63 13.04 0.00
C GLN A 20 2.68 12.26 0.93
N LEU A 21 2.88 12.37 2.24
CA LEU A 21 2.01 11.73 3.22
C LEU A 21 0.58 12.29 3.16
N LEU A 22 0.42 13.59 2.96
CA LEU A 22 -0.91 14.20 2.80
C LEU A 22 -1.59 13.77 1.49
N LEU A 23 -0.83 13.59 0.41
CA LEU A 23 -1.37 12.97 -0.81
C LEU A 23 -1.85 11.54 -0.54
N CYS A 24 -1.04 10.75 0.16
CA CYS A 24 -1.42 9.38 0.53
C CYS A 24 -2.63 9.34 1.46
N TYR A 25 -2.77 10.27 2.39
CA TYR A 25 -3.96 10.37 3.23
C TYR A 25 -5.23 10.45 2.39
N GLY A 26 -5.20 11.13 1.25
CA GLY A 26 -6.34 11.24 0.34
C GLY A 26 -6.90 9.89 -0.12
N VAL A 27 -6.08 8.87 -0.27
CA VAL A 27 -6.50 7.50 -0.62
C VAL A 27 -6.59 6.60 0.61
N MET A 28 -5.70 6.75 1.58
CA MET A 28 -5.68 5.92 2.79
C MET A 28 -6.92 6.09 3.66
N LYS A 29 -7.54 7.28 3.67
CA LYS A 29 -8.78 7.53 4.41
C LYS A 29 -9.97 6.68 3.92
N GLU A 30 -9.93 6.21 2.67
CA GLU A 30 -10.96 5.28 2.16
C GLU A 30 -10.84 3.90 2.80
N LEU A 31 -9.62 3.47 3.14
CA LEU A 31 -9.37 2.22 3.85
C LEU A 31 -9.45 2.36 5.37
N ARG A 32 -9.03 3.50 5.90
CA ARG A 32 -8.92 3.81 7.33
C ARG A 32 -9.68 5.09 7.68
N PRO A 33 -11.02 5.11 7.57
CA PRO A 33 -11.83 6.33 7.69
C PRO A 33 -11.86 6.92 9.10
N HIS A 34 -11.39 6.21 10.11
CA HIS A 34 -11.33 6.67 11.50
C HIS A 34 -10.17 7.64 11.77
N HIS A 35 -9.23 7.83 10.82
CA HIS A 35 -8.15 8.80 10.94
C HIS A 35 -8.52 10.15 10.34
N THR A 36 -8.14 11.24 11.04
CA THR A 36 -8.01 12.57 10.45
C THR A 36 -6.65 12.70 9.79
N ALA A 37 -6.41 13.77 9.02
CA ALA A 37 -5.09 14.03 8.47
C ALA A 37 -4.01 14.13 9.56
N GLU A 38 -4.32 14.75 10.71
CA GLU A 38 -3.40 14.91 11.83
C GLU A 38 -3.07 13.57 12.49
N THR A 39 -4.09 12.78 12.85
CA THR A 39 -3.87 11.47 13.47
C THR A 39 -3.19 10.49 12.53
N PHE A 40 -3.46 10.58 11.22
CA PHE A 40 -2.75 9.82 10.19
C PHE A 40 -1.26 10.16 10.19
N LEU A 41 -0.89 11.44 10.17
CA LEU A 41 0.51 11.88 10.18
C LEU A 41 1.24 11.46 11.46
N GLU A 42 0.60 11.56 12.60
CA GLU A 42 1.17 11.12 13.88
C GLU A 42 1.42 9.62 13.89
N THR A 43 0.41 8.85 13.50
CA THR A 43 0.48 7.38 13.49
C THR A 43 1.52 6.87 12.50
N ILE A 44 1.57 7.44 11.30
CA ILE A 44 2.51 6.96 10.29
C ILE A 44 3.97 7.26 10.64
N ARG A 45 4.25 8.35 11.36
CA ARG A 45 5.59 8.64 11.87
C ARG A 45 6.04 7.59 12.87
N GLN A 46 5.16 7.18 13.77
CA GLN A 46 5.42 6.07 14.68
C GLN A 46 5.68 4.78 13.89
N MET A 47 4.81 4.46 12.94
CA MET A 47 4.92 3.25 12.11
C MET A 47 6.23 3.24 11.30
N PHE A 48 6.69 4.37 10.81
CA PHE A 48 8.00 4.46 10.13
C PHE A 48 9.14 4.08 11.06
N GLY A 49 9.07 4.46 12.35
CA GLY A 49 10.02 4.03 13.37
C GLY A 49 9.99 2.50 13.64
N GLU A 50 8.90 1.86 13.28
CA GLU A 50 8.66 0.41 13.41
C GLU A 50 8.92 -0.36 12.10
N GLY A 51 9.53 0.26 11.11
CA GLY A 51 9.89 -0.37 9.84
C GLY A 51 8.84 -0.31 8.74
N TYR A 52 7.73 0.41 8.95
CA TYR A 52 6.70 0.58 7.94
C TYR A 52 7.20 1.41 6.76
N GLN A 53 6.83 1.02 5.56
CA GLN A 53 7.04 1.77 4.34
C GLN A 53 5.71 2.00 3.66
N LEU A 54 5.50 3.19 3.12
CA LEU A 54 4.33 3.53 2.31
C LEU A 54 4.77 3.88 0.90
N TRP A 55 4.29 3.11 -0.07
CA TRP A 55 4.50 3.35 -1.49
C TRP A 55 3.19 3.70 -2.15
N TYR A 56 3.22 4.54 -3.17
CA TYR A 56 2.01 4.99 -3.84
C TYR A 56 2.24 5.31 -5.30
N ILE A 57 1.17 5.33 -6.06
CA ILE A 57 1.16 5.82 -7.43
C ILE A 57 0.58 7.23 -7.44
N GLU A 58 1.39 8.19 -7.88
CA GLU A 58 0.92 9.53 -8.17
C GLU A 58 0.58 9.62 -9.66
N ASP A 59 -0.62 10.07 -9.95
CA ASP A 59 -1.08 10.38 -11.29
C ASP A 59 -2.07 11.55 -11.21
N GLU A 60 -2.01 12.46 -12.17
CA GLU A 60 -2.87 13.65 -12.21
C GLU A 60 -2.84 14.46 -10.90
N GLY A 61 -1.70 14.48 -10.21
CA GLY A 61 -1.53 15.22 -8.95
C GLY A 61 -2.18 14.60 -7.73
N LYS A 62 -2.64 13.34 -7.81
CA LYS A 62 -3.28 12.61 -6.72
C LYS A 62 -2.59 11.27 -6.47
N ALA A 63 -2.67 10.78 -5.23
CA ALA A 63 -2.34 9.38 -4.94
C ALA A 63 -3.53 8.50 -5.37
N MET A 64 -3.34 7.72 -6.41
CA MET A 64 -4.37 6.85 -6.97
C MET A 64 -4.46 5.51 -6.26
N CYS A 65 -3.32 4.99 -5.81
CA CYS A 65 -3.20 3.72 -5.12
C CYS A 65 -2.06 3.82 -4.11
N ALA A 66 -2.22 3.18 -2.96
CA ALA A 66 -1.19 3.13 -1.92
C ALA A 66 -1.06 1.74 -1.33
N ALA A 67 0.16 1.36 -0.97
CA ALA A 67 0.48 0.12 -0.30
C ALA A 67 1.45 0.39 0.86
N GLY A 68 1.06 -0.05 2.04
CA GLY A 68 1.88 0.02 3.24
C GLY A 68 2.31 -1.36 3.67
N PHE A 69 3.59 -1.55 3.97
CA PHE A 69 4.14 -2.84 4.33
C PHE A 69 5.33 -2.73 5.27
N ARG A 70 5.66 -3.84 5.89
CA ARG A 70 6.91 -4.05 6.64
C ARG A 70 7.69 -5.20 6.04
N ILE A 71 9.01 -5.12 6.12
CA ILE A 71 9.88 -6.27 5.91
C ILE A 71 10.17 -6.85 7.28
N THR A 72 9.72 -8.08 7.51
CA THR A 72 9.89 -8.79 8.78
C THR A 72 10.51 -10.16 8.54
N THR A 73 11.07 -10.77 9.57
CA THR A 73 11.65 -12.11 9.48
C THR A 73 10.80 -13.10 10.27
N THR A 74 10.43 -14.19 9.62
CA THR A 74 9.66 -15.29 10.23
C THR A 74 10.50 -16.56 10.29
N PHE A 75 10.14 -17.46 11.21
CA PHE A 75 10.85 -18.74 11.33
C PHE A 75 10.64 -19.65 10.11
N TYR A 76 9.44 -19.62 9.51
CA TYR A 76 9.11 -20.57 8.43
C TYR A 76 9.42 -20.06 7.02
N ASP A 77 9.45 -18.73 6.79
CA ASP A 77 9.73 -18.15 5.46
C ASP A 77 10.99 -17.27 5.42
N GLY A 78 11.63 -17.02 6.57
CA GLY A 78 12.72 -16.04 6.63
C GLY A 78 12.19 -14.61 6.44
N PRO A 79 12.92 -13.74 5.73
CA PRO A 79 12.44 -12.38 5.46
C PRO A 79 11.25 -12.39 4.50
N ILE A 80 10.21 -11.65 4.87
CA ILE A 80 8.97 -11.49 4.08
C ILE A 80 8.64 -10.01 3.92
N ILE A 81 7.88 -9.68 2.88
CA ILE A 81 7.09 -8.45 2.83
C ILE A 81 5.70 -8.78 3.38
N ASP A 82 5.28 -8.03 4.38
CA ASP A 82 3.95 -8.17 4.98
C ASP A 82 3.16 -6.87 4.76
N PHE A 83 2.12 -6.94 3.93
CA PHE A 83 1.25 -5.79 3.68
C PHE A 83 0.32 -5.55 4.85
N ASP A 84 0.39 -4.34 5.41
CA ASP A 84 -0.60 -3.84 6.37
C ASP A 84 -1.78 -3.16 5.68
N ASP A 85 -1.51 -2.47 4.58
CA ASP A 85 -2.48 -1.64 3.87
C ASP A 85 -2.28 -1.75 2.35
N PHE A 86 -3.39 -1.87 1.62
CA PHE A 86 -3.39 -1.82 0.16
C PHE A 86 -4.73 -1.28 -0.32
N VAL A 87 -4.74 -0.13 -0.96
CA VAL A 87 -5.98 0.55 -1.34
C VAL A 87 -5.82 1.30 -2.67
N THR A 88 -6.83 1.21 -3.51
CA THR A 88 -7.00 2.05 -4.70
C THR A 88 -8.15 3.02 -4.46
N ARG A 89 -7.95 4.29 -4.78
CA ARG A 89 -8.99 5.31 -4.75
C ARG A 89 -10.21 4.83 -5.56
N GLU A 90 -11.41 5.00 -5.02
CA GLU A 90 -12.63 4.45 -5.61
C GLU A 90 -12.79 4.85 -7.08
N GLU A 91 -12.63 6.13 -7.39
CA GLU A 91 -12.73 6.67 -8.77
C GLU A 91 -11.62 6.17 -9.72
N ALA A 92 -10.54 5.60 -9.18
CA ALA A 92 -9.40 5.10 -9.94
C ALA A 92 -9.37 3.56 -10.06
N ARG A 93 -10.38 2.87 -9.55
CA ARG A 93 -10.46 1.40 -9.64
C ARG A 93 -10.65 0.93 -11.08
N LYS A 94 -10.23 -0.31 -11.34
CA LYS A 94 -10.30 -0.97 -12.67
C LYS A 94 -9.48 -0.27 -13.77
N LYS A 95 -8.50 0.54 -13.38
CA LYS A 95 -7.56 1.23 -14.30
C LYS A 95 -6.15 0.66 -14.26
N GLY A 96 -5.93 -0.42 -13.52
CA GLY A 96 -4.66 -1.14 -13.45
C GLY A 96 -3.64 -0.57 -12.45
N TYR A 97 -3.98 0.41 -11.63
CA TYR A 97 -3.04 0.98 -10.64
C TYR A 97 -2.61 -0.04 -9.59
N ALA A 98 -3.55 -0.81 -9.04
CA ALA A 98 -3.23 -1.83 -8.04
C ALA A 98 -2.24 -2.86 -8.59
N ALA A 99 -2.45 -3.35 -9.81
CA ALA A 99 -1.57 -4.31 -10.46
C ALA A 99 -0.16 -3.74 -10.65
N ARG A 100 -0.04 -2.50 -11.09
CA ARG A 100 1.25 -1.83 -11.27
C ARG A 100 2.00 -1.65 -9.96
N LEU A 101 1.31 -1.21 -8.91
CA LEU A 101 1.94 -1.05 -7.59
C LEU A 101 2.34 -2.39 -7.01
N PHE A 102 1.49 -3.40 -7.10
CA PHE A 102 1.78 -4.76 -6.64
C PHE A 102 3.03 -5.32 -7.34
N ASP A 103 3.10 -5.20 -8.66
CA ASP A 103 4.24 -5.70 -9.45
C ASP A 103 5.55 -4.97 -9.08
N LYS A 104 5.49 -3.67 -8.78
CA LYS A 104 6.64 -2.93 -8.26
C LYS A 104 7.11 -3.47 -6.91
N LEU A 105 6.20 -3.86 -6.04
CA LEU A 105 6.55 -4.41 -4.73
C LEU A 105 7.10 -5.84 -4.85
N VAL A 106 6.65 -6.61 -5.83
CA VAL A 106 7.28 -7.89 -6.19
C VAL A 106 8.73 -7.68 -6.64
N ASP A 107 9.00 -6.65 -7.44
CA ASP A 107 10.36 -6.30 -7.86
C ASP A 107 11.24 -5.89 -6.67
N ILE A 108 10.68 -5.13 -5.73
CA ILE A 108 11.37 -4.75 -4.48
C ILE A 108 11.71 -6.01 -3.66
N ALA A 109 10.78 -6.94 -3.54
CA ALA A 109 11.02 -8.21 -2.87
C ALA A 109 12.19 -8.97 -3.53
N ALA A 110 12.15 -9.11 -4.84
CA ALA A 110 13.20 -9.80 -5.60
C ALA A 110 14.58 -9.15 -5.42
N THR A 111 14.65 -7.81 -5.50
CA THR A 111 15.89 -7.04 -5.30
C THR A 111 16.46 -7.24 -3.90
N ASN A 112 15.63 -7.38 -2.89
CA ASN A 112 16.01 -7.62 -1.50
C ASN A 112 16.15 -9.11 -1.15
N LYS A 113 16.09 -10.00 -2.14
CA LYS A 113 16.16 -11.45 -1.96
C LYS A 113 15.05 -12.01 -1.05
N ILE A 114 13.91 -11.32 -1.00
CA ILE A 114 12.71 -11.74 -0.28
C ILE A 114 11.87 -12.62 -1.22
N LYS A 115 11.54 -13.82 -0.78
CA LYS A 115 10.85 -14.83 -1.61
C LYS A 115 9.34 -14.89 -1.39
N THR A 116 8.84 -14.27 -0.33
CA THR A 116 7.46 -14.43 0.08
C THR A 116 6.83 -13.10 0.46
N ILE A 117 5.63 -12.88 -0.04
CA ILE A 117 4.78 -11.72 0.29
C ILE A 117 3.54 -12.23 1.01
N HIS A 118 3.26 -11.65 2.15
CA HIS A 118 2.09 -11.95 2.99
C HIS A 118 1.16 -10.76 3.08
N LEU A 119 -0.10 -11.02 3.33
CA LEU A 119 -1.08 -10.01 3.77
C LEU A 119 -2.23 -10.67 4.52
N ASN A 120 -2.92 -9.86 5.32
CA ASN A 120 -4.22 -10.17 5.87
C ASN A 120 -5.26 -9.26 5.21
N SER A 121 -6.41 -9.83 4.84
CA SER A 121 -7.52 -9.07 4.28
C SER A 121 -8.80 -9.45 4.99
N ALA A 122 -9.60 -8.45 5.38
CA ALA A 122 -10.88 -8.71 6.03
C ALA A 122 -11.78 -9.57 5.13
N HIS A 123 -12.51 -10.51 5.73
CA HIS A 123 -13.29 -11.51 5.01
C HIS A 123 -14.34 -10.94 4.05
N HIS A 124 -14.84 -9.74 4.29
CA HIS A 124 -15.85 -9.07 3.48
C HIS A 124 -15.30 -8.28 2.29
N ARG A 125 -13.97 -8.16 2.17
CA ARG A 125 -13.33 -7.44 1.06
C ARG A 125 -13.17 -8.33 -0.18
N TYR A 126 -14.29 -8.74 -0.76
CA TYR A 126 -14.33 -9.75 -1.84
C TYR A 126 -13.57 -9.32 -3.10
N ASP A 127 -13.64 -8.07 -3.50
CA ASP A 127 -12.91 -7.59 -4.70
C ASP A 127 -11.39 -7.59 -4.48
N ALA A 128 -10.94 -7.26 -3.29
CA ALA A 128 -9.53 -7.36 -2.90
C ALA A 128 -9.06 -8.83 -2.94
N HIS A 129 -9.87 -9.75 -2.43
CA HIS A 129 -9.57 -11.20 -2.48
C HIS A 129 -9.42 -11.68 -3.92
N ARG A 130 -10.33 -11.30 -4.83
CA ARG A 130 -10.23 -11.64 -6.25
C ARG A 130 -8.92 -11.13 -6.86
N PHE A 131 -8.54 -9.90 -6.54
CA PHE A 131 -7.28 -9.32 -6.97
C PHE A 131 -6.07 -10.16 -6.51
N TYR A 132 -6.00 -10.50 -5.23
CA TYR A 132 -4.89 -11.29 -4.69
C TYR A 132 -4.84 -12.70 -5.29
N LEU A 133 -5.97 -13.37 -5.43
CA LEU A 133 -6.04 -14.69 -6.06
C LEU A 133 -5.62 -14.63 -7.54
N ASN A 134 -5.98 -13.57 -8.27
CA ASN A 134 -5.52 -13.35 -9.65
C ASN A 134 -4.01 -13.13 -9.73
N LYS A 135 -3.40 -12.57 -8.68
CA LYS A 135 -1.93 -12.44 -8.52
C LYS A 135 -1.26 -13.73 -8.05
N LYS A 136 -2.00 -14.86 -8.05
CA LYS A 136 -1.51 -16.19 -7.65
C LYS A 136 -1.18 -16.32 -6.15
N MET A 137 -1.69 -15.43 -5.33
CA MET A 137 -1.63 -15.59 -3.87
C MET A 137 -2.58 -16.72 -3.43
N LYS A 138 -2.25 -17.35 -2.32
CA LYS A 138 -3.04 -18.45 -1.73
C LYS A 138 -3.52 -18.03 -0.35
N ILE A 139 -4.72 -18.44 0.01
CA ILE A 139 -5.20 -18.31 1.39
C ILE A 139 -4.56 -19.44 2.19
N ILE A 140 -3.71 -19.09 3.16
CA ILE A 140 -2.91 -20.06 3.92
C ILE A 140 -3.24 -20.10 5.41
N ALA A 141 -3.97 -19.12 5.93
CA ALA A 141 -4.23 -19.01 7.36
C ALA A 141 -5.51 -18.24 7.66
N HIS A 142 -5.97 -18.36 8.91
CA HIS A 142 -7.00 -17.50 9.49
C HIS A 142 -6.38 -16.52 10.47
N HIS A 143 -6.83 -15.28 10.47
CA HIS A 143 -6.41 -14.26 11.41
C HIS A 143 -7.35 -14.23 12.61
N PHE A 144 -6.78 -14.35 13.82
CA PHE A 144 -7.52 -14.29 15.07
C PHE A 144 -7.19 -13.00 15.83
N ARG A 145 -8.20 -12.35 16.38
CA ARG A 145 -8.06 -11.12 17.16
C ARG A 145 -8.79 -11.26 18.51
N LEU A 146 -8.13 -10.87 19.58
CA LEU A 146 -8.73 -10.72 20.92
C LEU A 146 -8.63 -9.25 21.34
N GLU A 147 -9.73 -8.69 21.76
CA GLU A 147 -9.75 -7.38 22.43
C GLU A 147 -9.58 -7.57 23.94
N VAL A 148 -8.67 -6.82 24.55
CA VAL A 148 -8.34 -6.88 25.98
C VAL A 148 -8.68 -5.57 26.67
#